data_009ccd54fb12f66535b8ac06e1b5df1d
#
_entry.id   009ccd54fb12f66535b8ac06e1b5df1d
#
_cell.length_a   1.000
_cell.length_b   1.000
_cell.length_c   1.000
_cell.angle_alpha   90.00
_cell.angle_beta   90.00
_cell.angle_gamma   90.00
#
_symmetry.space_group_name_H-M   'P 1'
#
loop_
_entity.id
_entity.type
_entity.pdbx_description
1 polymer ?
#
loop_
_entity_poly.entity_id
_entity_poly.type
_entity_poly.pdbx_seq_one_letter_code
_entity_poly.pdbx_strand_id
1 'polypeptide(L)'
;MYFFQYLLCFLCAATLLAGCGKKNDKPLVFYDNTEYTAETTNDNIIEVPFIEESGVKYLDVEIDGVGLKMIIDSGCSSTMISLAEANYLYEKGRLTIDDILGTANSAIADGSIVENVVVRLHNVVIAGQISCGDIEAVVATNTQAPLLLGNGILNRAASYSIDNVNKTIRFHLK
;
A
#
# COMPACT_ATOMS: atom_id res chain seq x y z
N MET A 1 -38.24 -23.56 -19.86
CA MET A 1 -37.17 -23.99 -18.96
C MET A 1 -36.34 -22.82 -18.39
N TYR A 2 -36.48 -21.59 -18.89
CA TYR A 2 -35.77 -20.41 -18.44
C TYR A 2 -36.48 -19.61 -17.32
N PHE A 3 -37.78 -19.80 -17.16
CA PHE A 3 -38.58 -19.05 -16.18
C PHE A 3 -38.24 -19.43 -14.71
N PHE A 4 -37.84 -20.67 -14.51
CA PHE A 4 -37.48 -21.18 -13.16
C PHE A 4 -36.09 -20.69 -12.69
N GLN A 5 -35.21 -20.37 -13.63
CA GLN A 5 -33.84 -19.89 -13.34
C GLN A 5 -33.83 -18.43 -12.87
N TYR A 6 -34.74 -17.61 -13.43
CA TYR A 6 -34.90 -16.23 -12.99
C TYR A 6 -35.58 -16.09 -11.61
N LEU A 7 -36.49 -17.03 -11.28
CA LEU A 7 -37.16 -17.04 -10.00
C LEU A 7 -36.16 -17.39 -8.86
N LEU A 8 -35.20 -18.26 -9.11
CA LEU A 8 -34.18 -18.63 -8.14
C LEU A 8 -33.18 -17.49 -7.88
N CYS A 9 -32.80 -16.73 -8.91
CA CYS A 9 -31.95 -15.55 -8.75
C CYS A 9 -32.64 -14.42 -7.97
N PHE A 10 -33.97 -14.24 -8.14
CA PHE A 10 -34.72 -13.23 -7.40
C PHE A 10 -34.89 -13.59 -5.91
N LEU A 11 -34.99 -14.87 -5.58
CA LEU A 11 -35.08 -15.32 -4.19
C LEU A 11 -33.73 -15.19 -3.46
N CYS A 12 -32.59 -15.38 -4.15
CA CYS A 12 -31.27 -15.16 -3.57
C CYS A 12 -30.96 -13.66 -3.31
N ALA A 13 -31.47 -12.76 -4.17
CA ALA A 13 -31.27 -11.33 -3.99
C ALA A 13 -32.07 -10.75 -2.82
N ALA A 14 -33.23 -11.35 -2.48
CA ALA A 14 -34.07 -10.89 -1.38
C ALA A 14 -33.57 -11.30 0.03
N THR A 15 -32.72 -12.32 0.13
CA THR A 15 -32.17 -12.76 1.43
C THR A 15 -30.92 -12.00 1.87
N LEU A 16 -30.29 -11.21 0.99
CA LEU A 16 -29.11 -10.42 1.32
C LEU A 16 -29.42 -9.06 1.98
N LEU A 17 -30.70 -8.67 2.08
CA LEU A 17 -31.12 -7.39 2.68
C LEU A 17 -31.57 -7.50 4.16
N ALA A 18 -31.54 -8.68 4.77
CA ALA A 18 -31.97 -8.87 6.17
C ALA A 18 -30.82 -8.82 7.20
N GLY A 19 -29.63 -8.40 6.81
CA GLY A 19 -28.45 -8.30 7.65
C GLY A 19 -28.12 -6.89 8.16
N CYS A 20 -29.10 -5.98 8.30
CA CYS A 20 -28.90 -4.72 9.00
C CYS A 20 -28.92 -4.96 10.52
N GLY A 21 -27.74 -5.26 11.08
CA GLY A 21 -27.48 -5.21 12.50
C GLY A 21 -27.85 -3.83 13.06
N LYS A 22 -28.36 -3.80 14.30
CA LYS A 22 -28.71 -2.61 15.05
C LYS A 22 -27.67 -1.50 14.85
N LYS A 23 -28.07 -0.39 14.28
CA LYS A 23 -27.31 0.85 14.34
C LYS A 23 -27.09 1.20 15.80
N ASN A 24 -25.87 1.09 16.27
CA ASN A 24 -25.44 1.82 17.45
C ASN A 24 -25.38 3.28 17.05
N ASP A 25 -26.44 4.01 17.30
CA ASP A 25 -26.51 5.47 17.15
C ASP A 25 -25.66 6.16 18.24
N LYS A 26 -24.37 5.84 18.30
CA LYS A 26 -23.44 6.73 18.98
C LYS A 26 -23.10 7.83 17.99
N PRO A 27 -23.38 9.09 18.32
CA PRO A 27 -22.99 10.21 17.47
C PRO A 27 -21.48 10.13 17.25
N LEU A 28 -21.04 10.29 16.00
CA LEU A 28 -19.63 10.49 15.68
C LEU A 28 -19.20 11.76 16.43
N VAL A 29 -18.46 11.58 17.51
CA VAL A 29 -17.85 12.69 18.24
C VAL A 29 -16.68 13.15 17.38
N PHE A 30 -16.90 14.20 16.61
CA PHE A 30 -15.78 14.94 16.04
C PHE A 30 -15.11 15.65 17.21
N TYR A 31 -13.89 15.26 17.53
CA TYR A 31 -13.09 16.00 18.48
C TYR A 31 -12.85 17.39 17.90
N ASP A 32 -13.32 18.40 18.61
CA ASP A 32 -13.02 19.79 18.31
C ASP A 32 -11.50 19.97 18.37
N ASN A 33 -10.96 20.63 17.37
CA ASN A 33 -9.53 20.86 17.19
C ASN A 33 -9.00 21.65 18.38
N THR A 34 -8.54 20.98 19.42
CA THR A 34 -7.52 21.58 20.26
C THR A 34 -6.29 21.77 19.39
N GLU A 35 -5.89 23.01 19.18
CA GLU A 35 -4.72 23.44 18.46
C GLU A 35 -3.52 22.56 18.83
N TYR A 36 -3.22 21.59 17.96
CA TYR A 36 -1.89 21.00 17.92
C TYR A 36 -1.01 22.05 17.25
N THR A 37 -0.45 22.97 18.02
CA THR A 37 0.68 23.76 17.61
C THR A 37 1.88 22.80 17.54
N ALA A 38 1.99 22.04 16.45
CA ALA A 38 3.23 21.46 16.06
C ALA A 38 4.15 22.63 15.71
N GLU A 39 5.10 22.93 16.54
CA GLU A 39 6.24 23.74 16.16
C GLU A 39 6.95 22.97 15.05
N THR A 40 6.59 23.27 13.81
CA THR A 40 7.27 22.76 12.62
C THR A 40 8.60 23.49 12.52
N THR A 41 9.65 22.84 12.96
CA THR A 41 10.99 23.15 12.46
C THR A 41 11.01 22.76 10.99
N ASN A 42 11.17 23.75 10.13
CA ASN A 42 10.98 23.69 8.65
C ASN A 42 12.05 22.85 7.90
N ASP A 43 12.90 22.08 8.56
CA ASP A 43 14.15 21.61 7.96
C ASP A 43 14.13 20.18 7.39
N ASN A 44 13.02 19.43 7.54
CA ASN A 44 12.96 18.04 7.09
C ASN A 44 11.65 17.68 6.34
N ILE A 45 11.09 18.62 5.58
CA ILE A 45 9.89 18.35 4.78
C ILE A 45 10.28 18.15 3.33
N ILE A 46 9.92 17.02 2.75
CA ILE A 46 10.08 16.74 1.34
C ILE A 46 8.70 16.53 0.71
N GLU A 47 8.42 17.27 -0.36
CA GLU A 47 7.22 17.08 -1.17
C GLU A 47 7.55 16.26 -2.42
N VAL A 48 6.79 15.18 -2.62
CA VAL A 48 6.91 14.33 -3.79
C VAL A 48 5.60 14.34 -4.58
N PRO A 49 5.63 14.46 -5.91
CA PRO A 49 4.43 14.39 -6.73
C PRO A 49 3.89 12.96 -6.79
N PHE A 50 2.59 12.82 -6.92
CA PHE A 50 1.94 11.54 -7.23
C PHE A 50 1.07 11.63 -8.48
N ILE A 51 0.89 10.51 -9.15
CA ILE A 51 -0.09 10.34 -10.23
C ILE A 51 -1.30 9.63 -9.62
N GLU A 52 -2.51 10.08 -9.95
CA GLU A 52 -3.75 9.43 -9.53
C GLU A 52 -4.43 8.78 -10.72
N GLU A 53 -4.63 7.46 -10.63
CA GLU A 53 -5.33 6.67 -11.63
C GLU A 53 -6.39 5.81 -10.92
N SER A 54 -7.65 5.91 -11.36
CA SER A 54 -8.77 5.15 -10.76
C SER A 54 -8.90 5.30 -9.23
N GLY A 55 -8.58 6.48 -8.70
CA GLY A 55 -8.64 6.77 -7.26
C GLY A 55 -7.43 6.25 -6.46
N VAL A 56 -6.46 5.66 -7.13
CA VAL A 56 -5.23 5.13 -6.52
C VAL A 56 -4.07 6.07 -6.81
N LYS A 57 -3.21 6.30 -5.80
CA LYS A 57 -2.07 7.21 -5.90
C LYS A 57 -0.78 6.44 -6.10
N TYR A 58 -0.06 6.78 -7.16
CA TYR A 58 1.20 6.16 -7.56
C TYR A 58 2.36 7.11 -7.33
N LEU A 59 3.44 6.59 -6.78
CA LEU A 59 4.73 7.27 -6.67
C LEU A 59 5.75 6.59 -7.59
N ASP A 60 6.66 7.38 -8.14
CA ASP A 60 7.85 6.85 -8.78
C ASP A 60 8.83 6.40 -7.71
N VAL A 61 9.25 5.14 -7.77
CA VAL A 61 10.19 4.52 -6.83
C VAL A 61 11.30 3.86 -7.62
N GLU A 62 12.52 4.08 -7.20
CA GLU A 62 13.69 3.41 -7.76
C GLU A 62 14.19 2.37 -6.77
N ILE A 63 14.42 1.15 -7.26
CA ILE A 63 15.00 0.05 -6.49
C ILE A 63 16.30 -0.34 -7.19
N ASP A 64 17.43 0.00 -6.57
CA ASP A 64 18.77 -0.28 -7.06
C ASP A 64 18.98 0.11 -8.55
N GLY A 65 18.49 1.29 -8.93
CA GLY A 65 18.56 1.84 -10.29
C GLY A 65 17.43 1.38 -11.23
N VAL A 66 16.47 0.61 -10.76
CA VAL A 66 15.28 0.19 -11.52
C VAL A 66 14.07 1.02 -11.12
N GLY A 67 13.56 1.83 -12.07
CA GLY A 67 12.37 2.66 -11.85
C GLY A 67 11.07 1.84 -11.92
N LEU A 68 10.22 2.01 -10.91
CA LEU A 68 8.94 1.36 -10.75
C LEU A 68 7.88 2.38 -10.32
N LYS A 69 6.61 2.11 -10.64
CA LYS A 69 5.48 2.86 -10.08
C LYS A 69 4.82 2.04 -8.99
N MET A 70 4.78 2.58 -7.78
CA MET A 70 4.24 1.90 -6.62
C MET A 70 3.06 2.67 -6.04
N ILE A 71 2.04 1.94 -5.60
CA ILE A 71 0.87 2.51 -4.93
C ILE A 71 1.24 2.83 -3.48
N ILE A 72 0.94 4.04 -3.02
CA ILE A 72 0.99 4.35 -1.59
C ILE A 72 -0.22 3.70 -0.90
N ASP A 73 0.02 2.78 0.01
CA ASP A 73 -1.02 2.00 0.67
C ASP A 73 -0.78 1.89 2.18
N SER A 74 -1.45 2.76 2.95
CA SER A 74 -1.40 2.72 4.42
C SER A 74 -2.14 1.51 5.02
N GLY A 75 -2.92 0.78 4.23
CA GLY A 75 -3.57 -0.46 4.64
C GLY A 75 -2.65 -1.68 4.56
N CYS A 76 -1.53 -1.58 3.85
CA CYS A 76 -0.55 -2.65 3.75
C CYS A 76 0.53 -2.50 4.83
N SER A 77 0.77 -3.54 5.62
CA SER A 77 1.79 -3.52 6.68
C SER A 77 3.22 -3.49 6.13
N SER A 78 3.46 -4.12 4.98
CA SER A 78 4.77 -4.28 4.36
C SER A 78 4.82 -3.64 2.98
N THR A 79 6.01 -3.38 2.47
CA THR A 79 6.18 -3.13 1.03
C THR A 79 5.96 -4.43 0.27
N MET A 80 5.29 -4.36 -0.88
CA MET A 80 5.00 -5.52 -1.69
C MET A 80 5.41 -5.30 -3.15
N ILE A 81 6.09 -6.28 -3.72
CA ILE A 81 6.37 -6.36 -5.16
C ILE A 81 5.76 -7.64 -5.72
N SER A 82 5.53 -7.71 -7.01
CA SER A 82 5.05 -8.94 -7.64
C SER A 82 6.21 -9.89 -7.97
N LEU A 83 5.88 -11.14 -8.26
CA LEU A 83 6.88 -12.13 -8.71
C LEU A 83 7.54 -11.67 -10.03
N ALA A 84 6.85 -10.91 -10.89
CA ALA A 84 7.43 -10.41 -12.13
C ALA A 84 8.57 -9.42 -11.86
N GLU A 85 8.37 -8.45 -10.96
CA GLU A 85 9.40 -7.49 -10.58
C GLU A 85 10.55 -8.16 -9.82
N ALA A 86 10.26 -9.10 -8.93
CA ALA A 86 11.29 -9.86 -8.24
C ALA A 86 12.20 -10.62 -9.22
N ASN A 87 11.62 -11.31 -10.22
CA ASN A 87 12.37 -11.99 -11.27
C ASN A 87 13.19 -11.01 -12.11
N TYR A 88 12.60 -9.86 -12.48
CA TYR A 88 13.32 -8.85 -13.26
C TYR A 88 14.53 -8.29 -12.50
N LEU A 89 14.37 -7.97 -11.21
CA LEU A 89 15.47 -7.52 -10.35
C LEU A 89 16.55 -8.60 -10.23
N TYR A 90 16.16 -9.87 -10.11
CA TYR A 90 17.09 -10.99 -10.06
C TYR A 90 17.88 -11.13 -11.38
N GLU A 91 17.21 -11.08 -12.53
CA GLU A 91 17.86 -11.15 -13.85
C GLU A 91 18.84 -9.99 -14.08
N LYS A 92 18.57 -8.83 -13.50
CA LYS A 92 19.45 -7.66 -13.56
C LYS A 92 20.57 -7.68 -12.51
N GLY A 93 20.63 -8.72 -11.67
CA GLY A 93 21.61 -8.83 -10.59
C GLY A 93 21.40 -7.80 -9.47
N ARG A 94 20.17 -7.27 -9.35
CA ARG A 94 19.77 -6.31 -8.29
C ARG A 94 19.12 -7.00 -7.10
N LEU A 95 18.76 -8.25 -7.26
CA LEU A 95 18.29 -9.16 -6.23
C LEU A 95 19.07 -10.47 -6.36
N THR A 96 19.51 -11.04 -5.26
CA THR A 96 20.28 -12.28 -5.24
C THR A 96 19.62 -13.29 -4.30
N ILE A 97 20.15 -14.51 -4.27
CA ILE A 97 19.67 -15.53 -3.32
C ILE A 97 19.94 -15.15 -1.86
N ASP A 98 21.02 -14.38 -1.62
CA ASP A 98 21.38 -13.90 -0.28
C ASP A 98 20.42 -12.83 0.25
N ASP A 99 19.60 -12.26 -0.62
CA ASP A 99 18.57 -11.28 -0.26
C ASP A 99 17.25 -11.93 0.14
N ILE A 100 17.12 -13.25 0.01
CA ILE A 100 15.94 -13.98 0.47
C ILE A 100 16.02 -14.14 1.99
N LEU A 101 15.12 -13.45 2.71
CA LEU A 101 15.10 -13.42 4.18
C LEU A 101 14.28 -14.55 4.79
N GLY A 102 13.46 -15.24 3.98
CA GLY A 102 12.57 -16.31 4.42
C GLY A 102 11.15 -16.15 3.89
N THR A 103 10.17 -16.63 4.65
CA THR A 103 8.75 -16.51 4.30
C THR A 103 7.96 -15.81 5.40
N ALA A 104 6.86 -15.17 5.03
CA ALA A 104 5.92 -14.56 5.94
C ALA A 104 4.47 -14.85 5.52
N ASN A 105 3.60 -15.01 6.50
CA ASN A 105 2.18 -15.16 6.27
C ASN A 105 1.51 -13.78 6.17
N SER A 106 0.77 -13.56 5.11
CA SER A 106 -0.03 -12.36 4.89
C SER A 106 -1.52 -12.71 4.93
N ALA A 107 -2.30 -11.97 5.71
CA ALA A 107 -3.75 -12.03 5.63
C ALA A 107 -4.20 -11.08 4.50
N ILE A 108 -4.98 -11.60 3.55
CA ILE A 108 -5.54 -10.78 2.47
C ILE A 108 -7.00 -10.41 2.76
N ALA A 109 -7.57 -9.52 1.96
CA ALA A 109 -8.85 -8.87 2.25
C ALA A 109 -10.05 -9.83 2.37
N ASP A 110 -9.99 -11.02 1.79
CA ASP A 110 -11.03 -12.06 1.92
C ASP A 110 -10.87 -12.91 3.20
N GLY A 111 -9.84 -12.61 4.03
CA GLY A 111 -9.53 -13.33 5.27
C GLY A 111 -8.65 -14.56 5.07
N SER A 112 -8.27 -14.91 3.85
CA SER A 112 -7.34 -16.02 3.61
C SER A 112 -5.90 -15.64 3.99
N ILE A 113 -5.11 -16.66 4.36
CA ILE A 113 -3.70 -16.52 4.70
C ILE A 113 -2.87 -17.07 3.54
N VAL A 114 -1.97 -16.24 3.04
CA VAL A 114 -1.03 -16.60 1.97
C VAL A 114 0.39 -16.52 2.51
N GLU A 115 1.17 -17.57 2.30
CA GLU A 115 2.60 -17.55 2.57
C GLU A 115 3.33 -16.92 1.38
N ASN A 116 4.15 -15.91 1.65
CA ASN A 116 4.91 -15.18 0.64
C ASN A 116 6.39 -15.17 1.02
N VAL A 117 7.25 -15.11 0.01
CA VAL A 117 8.68 -14.91 0.20
C VAL A 117 8.94 -13.47 0.63
N VAL A 118 9.86 -13.28 1.56
CA VAL A 118 10.34 -11.96 1.98
C VAL A 118 11.75 -11.77 1.45
N VAL A 119 11.98 -10.62 0.83
CA VAL A 119 13.29 -10.25 0.26
C VAL A 119 13.76 -8.91 0.79
N ARG A 120 15.07 -8.70 0.75
CA ARG A 120 15.69 -7.39 0.97
C ARG A 120 15.86 -6.69 -0.36
N LEU A 121 15.28 -5.48 -0.47
CA LEU A 121 15.48 -4.59 -1.60
C LEU A 121 16.51 -3.54 -1.22
N HIS A 122 17.48 -3.29 -2.10
CA HIS A 122 18.58 -2.36 -1.85
C HIS A 122 18.32 -0.99 -2.48
N ASN A 123 18.91 0.04 -1.88
CA ASN A 123 18.94 1.41 -2.42
C ASN A 123 17.58 1.91 -2.91
N VAL A 124 16.55 1.78 -2.08
CA VAL A 124 15.20 2.23 -2.42
C VAL A 124 15.11 3.75 -2.28
N VAL A 125 14.71 4.42 -3.37
CA VAL A 125 14.59 5.88 -3.45
C VAL A 125 13.19 6.25 -3.94
N ILE A 126 12.47 7.10 -3.21
CA ILE A 126 11.15 7.60 -3.58
C ILE A 126 11.31 8.93 -4.30
N ALA A 127 10.73 9.04 -5.51
CA ALA A 127 10.69 10.24 -6.35
C ALA A 127 12.06 10.90 -6.55
N GLY A 128 13.15 10.13 -6.51
CA GLY A 128 14.51 10.64 -6.60
C GLY A 128 14.97 11.54 -5.45
N GLN A 129 14.17 11.63 -4.35
CA GLN A 129 14.39 12.60 -3.28
C GLN A 129 14.55 11.95 -1.90
N ILE A 130 13.83 10.87 -1.62
CA ILE A 130 13.84 10.23 -0.29
C ILE A 130 14.56 8.90 -0.38
N SER A 131 15.78 8.83 0.14
CA SER A 131 16.51 7.58 0.24
C SER A 131 16.00 6.78 1.45
N CYS A 132 15.49 5.59 1.17
CA CYS A 132 15.03 4.65 2.21
C CYS A 132 16.10 3.61 2.58
N GLY A 133 17.23 3.56 1.85
CA GLY A 133 18.23 2.49 2.01
C GLY A 133 17.64 1.12 1.72
N ASP A 134 18.04 0.14 2.51
CA ASP A 134 17.54 -1.23 2.39
C ASP A 134 16.18 -1.38 3.09
N ILE A 135 15.27 -2.11 2.43
CA ILE A 135 13.95 -2.40 2.98
C ILE A 135 13.59 -3.88 2.81
N GLU A 136 12.74 -4.37 3.67
CA GLU A 136 12.11 -5.67 3.50
C GLU A 136 10.84 -5.53 2.66
N ALA A 137 10.66 -6.43 1.70
CA ALA A 137 9.49 -6.49 0.86
C ALA A 137 8.94 -7.91 0.75
N VAL A 138 7.64 -8.03 0.70
CA VAL A 138 6.93 -9.27 0.43
C VAL A 138 6.81 -9.45 -1.08
N VAL A 139 7.13 -10.62 -1.58
CA VAL A 139 6.96 -11.00 -2.99
C VAL A 139 5.63 -11.73 -3.13
N ALA A 140 4.65 -11.08 -3.74
CA ALA A 140 3.39 -11.72 -4.08
C ALA A 140 3.60 -12.76 -5.19
N THR A 141 3.05 -13.96 -5.03
CA THR A 141 3.16 -15.04 -6.02
C THR A 141 2.47 -14.73 -7.35
N ASN A 142 1.49 -13.80 -7.33
CA ASN A 142 0.84 -13.32 -8.54
C ASN A 142 1.74 -12.33 -9.29
N THR A 143 2.05 -12.61 -10.55
CA THR A 143 2.88 -11.76 -11.43
C THR A 143 2.23 -10.43 -11.80
N GLN A 144 0.94 -10.27 -11.56
CA GLN A 144 0.18 -9.04 -11.82
C GLN A 144 -0.29 -8.37 -10.52
N ALA A 145 0.26 -8.77 -9.37
CA ALA A 145 -0.04 -8.12 -8.12
C ALA A 145 0.40 -6.64 -8.16
N PRO A 146 -0.38 -5.71 -7.59
CA PRO A 146 0.03 -4.32 -7.51
C PRO A 146 1.30 -4.18 -6.66
N LEU A 147 2.14 -3.23 -7.03
CA LEU A 147 3.31 -2.88 -6.22
C LEU A 147 2.86 -1.89 -5.15
N LEU A 148 3.08 -2.23 -3.87
CA LEU A 148 2.59 -1.43 -2.74
C LEU A 148 3.75 -0.86 -1.91
N LEU A 149 3.70 0.44 -1.70
CA LEU A 149 4.54 1.15 -0.74
C LEU A 149 3.79 1.21 0.59
N GLY A 150 4.01 0.23 1.42
CA GLY A 150 3.28 0.03 2.67
C GLY A 150 3.92 0.68 3.89
N ASN A 151 3.37 0.40 5.05
CA ASN A 151 3.77 0.98 6.33
C ASN A 151 5.23 0.68 6.72
N GLY A 152 5.84 -0.37 6.19
CA GLY A 152 7.29 -0.63 6.38
C GLY A 152 8.17 0.56 5.96
N ILE A 153 7.77 1.31 4.93
CA ILE A 153 8.44 2.55 4.50
C ILE A 153 7.76 3.78 5.12
N LEU A 154 6.43 3.88 5.06
CA LEU A 154 5.70 5.06 5.49
C LEU A 154 6.00 5.44 6.95
N ASN A 155 6.18 4.47 7.83
CA ASN A 155 6.53 4.68 9.24
C ASN A 155 7.98 5.15 9.47
N ARG A 156 8.81 5.22 8.44
CA ARG A 156 10.15 5.83 8.54
C ARG A 156 10.08 7.35 8.60
N ALA A 157 9.04 7.95 8.02
CA ALA A 157 8.74 9.36 8.24
C ALA A 157 8.15 9.58 9.64
N ALA A 158 8.31 10.78 10.19
CA ALA A 158 7.63 11.20 11.42
C ALA A 158 6.13 11.33 11.19
N SER A 159 5.76 11.90 10.03
CA SER A 159 4.40 11.95 9.53
C SER A 159 4.40 12.14 8.00
N TYR A 160 3.25 11.94 7.39
CA TYR A 160 3.05 12.35 5.99
C TYR A 160 1.62 12.86 5.81
N SER A 161 1.45 13.75 4.83
CA SER A 161 0.14 14.29 4.46
C SER A 161 -0.03 14.31 2.95
N ILE A 162 -1.27 14.14 2.48
CA ILE A 162 -1.61 14.09 1.06
C ILE A 162 -2.35 15.35 0.68
N ASP A 163 -1.80 16.12 -0.26
CA ASP A 163 -2.44 17.25 -0.91
C ASP A 163 -3.07 16.77 -2.23
N ASN A 164 -4.39 16.58 -2.20
CA ASN A 164 -5.12 16.12 -3.39
C ASN A 164 -5.31 17.22 -4.45
N VAL A 165 -5.15 18.49 -4.08
CA VAL A 165 -5.28 19.63 -5.01
C VAL A 165 -4.00 19.75 -5.83
N ASN A 166 -2.86 19.80 -5.14
CA ASN A 166 -1.56 19.95 -5.78
C ASN A 166 -0.95 18.61 -6.24
N LYS A 167 -1.62 17.48 -5.94
CA LYS A 167 -1.15 16.13 -6.27
C LYS A 167 0.26 15.85 -5.73
N THR A 168 0.49 16.22 -4.46
CA THR A 168 1.76 15.99 -3.76
C THR A 168 1.54 15.25 -2.44
N ILE A 169 2.56 14.53 -2.02
CA ILE A 169 2.66 13.97 -0.67
C ILE A 169 3.82 14.66 0.04
N ARG A 170 3.53 15.20 1.20
CA ARG A 170 4.48 15.87 2.08
C ARG A 170 4.95 14.89 3.14
N PHE A 171 6.23 14.55 3.14
CA PHE A 171 6.85 13.72 4.15
C PHE A 171 7.63 14.60 5.13
N HIS A 172 7.33 14.44 6.42
CA HIS A 172 8.13 14.99 7.51
C HIS A 172 9.11 13.91 7.94
N LEU A 173 10.38 14.08 7.62
CA LEU A 173 11.41 13.11 7.97
C LEU A 173 11.77 13.21 9.47
N LYS A 174 12.24 12.10 10.05
CA LYS A 174 12.69 12.04 11.44
C LYS A 174 14.05 12.70 11.60
#